data_1a647347f4eb4bab83ab7c8bf135e1de
#
_entry.id   1a647347f4eb4bab83ab7c8bf135e1de
#
_cell.length_a   1.000
_cell.length_b   1.000
_cell.length_c   1.000
_cell.angle_alpha   90.00
_cell.angle_beta   90.00
_cell.angle_gamma   90.00
#
_symmetry.space_group_name_H-M   'P 1'
#
loop_
_entity.id
_entity.type
_entity.pdbx_description
1 polymer ?
#
loop_
_entity_poly.entity_id
_entity_poly.type
_entity_poly.pdbx_seq_one_letter_code
_entity_poly.pdbx_strand_id
1 'polypeptide(L)'
;MLKLPFRLALVSAVLWLAAAAPVPALEPPNLFPHKQELRAYVESGEYARSVADVALSANKYLVRRMRHAPKPGKKLAVVFDIDETTLSNLPHILAEDFGYIPHAWDAWVAEGHARAIVPVQTVYETAIRGKVDVFFITARSEAQSAATERNLREVGYDTWTRIIYLPTGQPPTSIARFKTDARRRLTEEGYVIIANIGDQASDLVNGYAERTFKLPNPFYLAN
;
A
#
# COMPACT_ATOMS: atom_id res chain seq x y z
N MET A 1 -83.11 2.63 60.06
CA MET A 1 -82.76 2.53 58.63
C MET A 1 -81.77 3.67 58.32
N LEU A 2 -80.48 3.35 58.34
CA LEU A 2 -79.43 4.33 58.09
C LEU A 2 -78.90 4.13 56.66
N LYS A 3 -78.95 5.17 55.84
CA LYS A 3 -78.38 5.19 54.48
C LYS A 3 -76.96 5.67 54.57
N LEU A 4 -75.99 4.87 54.19
CA LEU A 4 -74.58 5.26 53.98
C LEU A 4 -74.43 5.89 52.58
N PRO A 5 -73.71 7.05 52.42
CA PRO A 5 -73.36 7.57 51.10
C PRO A 5 -72.14 6.93 50.55
N PHE A 6 -72.22 6.45 49.30
CA PHE A 6 -71.16 5.94 48.47
C PHE A 6 -70.27 7.11 48.01
N ARG A 7 -69.00 7.10 48.48
CA ARG A 7 -68.03 8.09 47.98
C ARG A 7 -67.28 7.45 46.78
N LEU A 8 -67.47 7.99 45.58
CA LEU A 8 -66.70 7.67 44.41
C LEU A 8 -65.34 8.37 44.54
N ALA A 9 -64.27 7.60 44.61
CA ALA A 9 -62.90 8.08 44.54
C ALA A 9 -62.47 8.13 43.07
N LEU A 10 -62.30 9.32 42.53
CA LEU A 10 -61.66 9.52 41.23
C LEU A 10 -60.14 9.29 41.34
N VAL A 11 -59.64 8.21 40.74
CA VAL A 11 -58.22 7.95 40.61
C VAL A 11 -57.77 8.61 39.33
N SER A 12 -57.08 9.78 39.43
CA SER A 12 -56.47 10.48 38.30
C SER A 12 -55.17 9.76 37.93
N ALA A 13 -55.19 9.00 36.85
CA ALA A 13 -53.96 8.40 36.29
C ALA A 13 -53.16 9.50 35.54
N VAL A 14 -52.08 9.96 36.12
CA VAL A 14 -51.09 10.82 35.47
C VAL A 14 -50.23 9.97 34.56
N LEU A 15 -50.51 10.01 33.25
CA LEU A 15 -49.60 9.45 32.22
C LEU A 15 -48.35 10.31 32.13
N TRP A 16 -47.22 9.78 32.65
CA TRP A 16 -45.90 10.31 32.34
C TRP A 16 -45.54 9.91 30.91
N LEU A 17 -45.64 10.86 29.94
CA LEU A 17 -44.95 10.71 28.67
C LEU A 17 -43.45 10.81 28.94
N ALA A 18 -42.76 9.70 29.00
CA ALA A 18 -41.30 9.67 28.92
C ALA A 18 -40.93 10.15 27.51
N ALA A 19 -40.47 11.40 27.38
CA ALA A 19 -39.85 11.85 26.14
C ALA A 19 -38.63 10.96 25.87
N ALA A 20 -38.69 10.14 24.81
CA ALA A 20 -37.57 9.37 24.38
C ALA A 20 -36.40 10.33 24.05
N ALA A 21 -35.30 10.24 24.80
CA ALA A 21 -34.09 10.99 24.47
C ALA A 21 -33.68 10.67 23.03
N PRO A 22 -33.31 11.65 22.22
CA PRO A 22 -32.86 11.38 20.86
C PRO A 22 -31.65 10.42 20.94
N VAL A 23 -31.75 9.27 20.26
CA VAL A 23 -30.61 8.38 20.09
C VAL A 23 -29.56 9.14 19.30
N PRO A 24 -28.34 9.38 19.82
CA PRO A 24 -27.32 10.07 19.06
C PRO A 24 -27.07 9.31 17.77
N ALA A 25 -27.09 10.00 16.64
CA ALA A 25 -26.69 9.41 15.37
C ALA A 25 -25.27 8.83 15.52
N LEU A 26 -25.08 7.58 15.13
CA LEU A 26 -23.74 6.96 15.08
C LEU A 26 -22.98 7.64 13.95
N GLU A 27 -22.26 8.71 14.27
CA GLU A 27 -21.30 9.33 13.36
C GLU A 27 -20.05 8.43 13.21
N PRO A 28 -19.53 8.24 11.98
CA PRO A 28 -18.20 7.67 11.80
C PRO A 28 -17.15 8.57 12.50
N PRO A 29 -15.98 8.02 12.87
CA PRO A 29 -14.89 8.82 13.42
C PRO A 29 -14.52 9.98 12.48
N ASN A 30 -14.23 11.14 13.04
CA ASN A 30 -13.81 12.30 12.26
C ASN A 30 -12.46 12.02 11.59
N LEU A 31 -12.32 12.37 10.31
CA LEU A 31 -11.11 12.12 9.52
C LEU A 31 -9.90 12.94 10.02
N PHE A 32 -10.12 14.14 10.54
CA PHE A 32 -9.04 15.06 10.92
C PHE A 32 -8.07 14.47 11.96
N PRO A 33 -8.51 13.89 13.10
CA PRO A 33 -7.61 13.24 14.04
C PRO A 33 -6.76 12.15 13.41
N HIS A 34 -7.32 11.32 12.53
CA HIS A 34 -6.57 10.28 11.83
C HIS A 34 -5.47 10.84 10.93
N LYS A 35 -5.74 11.94 10.22
CA LYS A 35 -4.70 12.64 9.44
C LYS A 35 -3.58 13.18 10.33
N GLN A 36 -3.90 13.69 11.52
CA GLN A 36 -2.88 14.12 12.49
C GLN A 36 -2.03 12.96 13.01
N GLU A 37 -2.64 11.81 13.28
CA GLU A 37 -1.92 10.59 13.67
C GLU A 37 -0.96 10.13 12.56
N LEU A 38 -1.38 10.16 11.29
CA LEU A 38 -0.52 9.83 10.15
C LEU A 38 0.67 10.79 10.01
N ARG A 39 0.44 12.09 10.20
CA ARG A 39 1.51 13.10 10.20
C ARG A 39 2.50 12.85 11.35
N ALA A 40 2.01 12.62 12.56
CA ALA A 40 2.83 12.31 13.72
C ALA A 40 3.65 11.01 13.53
N TYR A 41 3.08 9.98 12.91
CA TYR A 41 3.75 8.73 12.56
C TYR A 41 4.94 8.96 11.62
N VAL A 42 4.79 9.86 10.64
CA VAL A 42 5.87 10.26 9.75
C VAL A 42 6.91 11.11 10.48
N GLU A 43 6.49 12.16 11.17
CA GLU A 43 7.36 13.15 11.83
C GLU A 43 8.18 12.56 12.97
N SER A 44 7.63 11.57 13.69
CA SER A 44 8.36 10.83 14.73
C SER A 44 9.47 9.92 14.18
N GLY A 45 9.51 9.71 12.85
CA GLY A 45 10.39 8.76 12.19
C GLY A 45 9.99 7.29 12.35
N GLU A 46 8.85 7.00 12.96
CA GLU A 46 8.37 5.63 13.17
C GLU A 46 8.04 4.95 11.83
N TYR A 47 7.44 5.69 10.89
CA TYR A 47 7.25 5.21 9.52
C TYR A 47 8.55 4.75 8.87
N ALA A 48 9.58 5.61 8.91
CA ALA A 48 10.88 5.28 8.31
C ALA A 48 11.55 4.08 8.99
N ARG A 49 11.45 3.96 10.33
CA ARG A 49 11.96 2.78 11.06
C ARG A 49 11.22 1.51 10.66
N SER A 50 9.90 1.55 10.58
CA SER A 50 9.08 0.40 10.20
C SER A 50 9.38 -0.08 8.77
N VAL A 51 9.59 0.84 7.81
CA VAL A 51 10.06 0.53 6.46
C VAL A 51 11.44 -0.13 6.49
N ALA A 52 12.38 0.42 7.27
CA ALA A 52 13.74 -0.10 7.37
C ALA A 52 13.76 -1.53 7.95
N ASP A 53 12.93 -1.85 8.93
CA ASP A 53 12.84 -3.18 9.54
C ASP A 53 12.37 -4.24 8.54
N VAL A 54 11.37 -3.93 7.73
CA VAL A 54 10.90 -4.83 6.67
C VAL A 54 11.97 -5.01 5.59
N ALA A 55 12.59 -3.92 5.14
CA ALA A 55 13.65 -3.97 4.14
C ALA A 55 14.87 -4.77 4.66
N LEU A 56 15.26 -4.60 5.91
CA LEU A 56 16.32 -5.40 6.54
C LEU A 56 15.97 -6.89 6.56
N SER A 57 14.71 -7.23 6.88
CA SER A 57 14.22 -8.61 6.83
C SER A 57 14.29 -9.19 5.42
N ALA A 58 13.88 -8.42 4.41
CA ALA A 58 13.97 -8.79 2.99
C ALA A 58 15.43 -9.02 2.58
N ASN A 59 16.34 -8.10 2.95
CA ASN A 59 17.75 -8.20 2.61
C ASN A 59 18.41 -9.43 3.25
N LYS A 60 18.16 -9.70 4.53
CA LYS A 60 18.64 -10.90 5.23
C LYS A 60 18.14 -12.19 4.57
N TYR A 61 16.89 -12.21 4.14
CA TYR A 61 16.32 -13.34 3.41
C TYR A 61 17.01 -13.52 2.06
N LEU A 62 17.13 -12.45 1.27
CA LEU A 62 17.71 -12.44 -0.06
C LEU A 62 19.14 -12.97 -0.04
N VAL A 63 20.01 -12.47 0.86
CA VAL A 63 21.40 -12.93 1.03
C VAL A 63 21.46 -14.43 1.32
N ARG A 64 20.58 -14.95 2.17
CA ARG A 64 20.54 -16.40 2.47
C ARG A 64 20.05 -17.21 1.28
N ARG A 65 18.98 -16.73 0.63
CA ARG A 65 18.34 -17.46 -0.49
C ARG A 65 19.26 -17.57 -1.71
N MET A 66 20.02 -16.53 -2.02
CA MET A 66 20.98 -16.50 -3.13
C MET A 66 22.11 -17.52 -3.03
N ARG A 67 22.36 -18.08 -1.84
CA ARG A 67 23.35 -19.17 -1.65
C ARG A 67 22.91 -20.49 -2.29
N HIS A 68 21.63 -20.61 -2.64
CA HIS A 68 21.06 -21.80 -3.25
C HIS A 68 20.69 -21.52 -4.71
N ALA A 69 21.37 -22.20 -5.61
CA ALA A 69 21.11 -22.07 -7.04
C ALA A 69 19.65 -22.45 -7.38
N PRO A 70 19.05 -21.83 -8.40
CA PRO A 70 17.77 -22.28 -8.92
C PRO A 70 17.93 -23.65 -9.60
N LYS A 71 16.81 -24.30 -9.91
CA LYS A 71 16.79 -25.50 -10.75
C LYS A 71 17.44 -25.21 -12.12
N PRO A 72 18.05 -26.21 -12.78
CA PRO A 72 18.60 -26.02 -14.12
C PRO A 72 17.59 -25.37 -15.08
N GLY A 73 18.06 -24.43 -15.88
CA GLY A 73 17.22 -23.67 -16.82
C GLY A 73 16.34 -22.58 -16.20
N LYS A 74 16.41 -22.36 -14.88
CA LYS A 74 15.71 -21.28 -14.20
C LYS A 74 16.67 -20.16 -13.77
N LYS A 75 16.13 -18.92 -13.67
CA LYS A 75 16.86 -17.74 -13.19
C LYS A 75 16.21 -17.19 -11.92
N LEU A 76 17.01 -16.71 -10.99
CA LEU A 76 16.47 -16.04 -9.81
C LEU A 76 16.03 -14.62 -10.18
N ALA A 77 14.91 -14.21 -9.60
CA ALA A 77 14.37 -12.85 -9.76
C ALA A 77 13.89 -12.27 -8.43
N VAL A 78 13.94 -10.94 -8.33
CA VAL A 78 13.26 -10.16 -7.29
C VAL A 78 12.29 -9.20 -7.98
N VAL A 79 11.10 -9.06 -7.41
CA VAL A 79 10.08 -8.13 -7.86
C VAL A 79 9.93 -7.02 -6.83
N PHE A 80 9.89 -5.78 -7.30
CA PHE A 80 9.57 -4.60 -6.51
C PHE A 80 8.35 -3.89 -7.11
N ASP A 81 7.50 -3.37 -6.26
CA ASP A 81 6.60 -2.28 -6.63
C ASP A 81 7.37 -0.95 -6.66
N ILE A 82 6.76 0.12 -7.18
CA ILE A 82 7.42 1.43 -7.30
C ILE A 82 6.95 2.40 -6.21
N ASP A 83 5.66 2.73 -6.15
CA ASP A 83 5.12 3.80 -5.32
C ASP A 83 5.07 3.40 -3.85
N GLU A 84 5.66 4.21 -2.96
CA GLU A 84 5.87 3.90 -1.52
C GLU A 84 6.62 2.59 -1.24
N THR A 85 7.22 2.03 -2.29
CA THR A 85 8.09 0.85 -2.20
C THR A 85 9.53 1.21 -2.60
N THR A 86 9.75 1.55 -3.86
CA THR A 86 11.05 1.93 -4.43
C THR A 86 11.26 3.43 -4.38
N LEU A 87 10.23 4.18 -4.73
CA LEU A 87 10.16 5.64 -4.71
C LEU A 87 9.18 6.10 -3.63
N SER A 88 9.54 7.17 -2.93
CA SER A 88 8.65 7.80 -1.95
C SER A 88 7.94 9.00 -2.56
N ASN A 89 6.62 8.93 -2.63
CA ASN A 89 5.76 10.04 -2.99
C ASN A 89 5.24 10.79 -1.76
N LEU A 90 5.81 10.53 -0.59
CA LEU A 90 5.37 11.10 0.68
C LEU A 90 5.26 12.64 0.66
N PRO A 91 6.17 13.42 0.02
CA PRO A 91 6.01 14.86 -0.08
C PRO A 91 4.71 15.26 -0.79
N HIS A 92 4.36 14.57 -1.89
CA HIS A 92 3.12 14.79 -2.62
C HIS A 92 1.90 14.37 -1.80
N ILE A 93 1.94 13.19 -1.16
CA ILE A 93 0.85 12.69 -0.31
C ILE A 93 0.52 13.68 0.82
N LEU A 94 1.55 14.24 1.46
CA LEU A 94 1.37 15.24 2.53
C LEU A 94 0.88 16.59 2.02
N ALA A 95 1.31 17.02 0.82
CA ALA A 95 0.85 18.26 0.20
C ALA A 95 -0.63 18.19 -0.19
N GLU A 96 -1.09 17.03 -0.67
CA GLU A 96 -2.50 16.77 -1.02
C GLU A 96 -3.35 16.32 0.18
N ASP A 97 -2.82 16.47 1.40
CA ASP A 97 -3.49 16.11 2.66
C ASP A 97 -4.09 14.69 2.63
N PHE A 98 -3.30 13.72 2.13
CA PHE A 98 -3.67 12.31 1.91
C PHE A 98 -4.81 12.10 0.90
N GLY A 99 -5.13 13.12 0.09
CA GLY A 99 -6.06 13.02 -1.02
C GLY A 99 -5.41 12.49 -2.29
N TYR A 100 -6.24 12.08 -3.24
CA TYR A 100 -5.78 11.73 -4.59
C TYR A 100 -6.44 12.66 -5.61
N ILE A 101 -5.62 13.47 -6.26
CA ILE A 101 -6.04 14.40 -7.31
C ILE A 101 -5.33 13.98 -8.60
N PRO A 102 -6.03 13.40 -9.59
CA PRO A 102 -5.40 12.78 -10.76
C PRO A 102 -4.41 13.69 -11.50
N HIS A 103 -4.78 14.94 -11.78
CA HIS A 103 -3.89 15.85 -12.51
C HIS A 103 -2.66 16.28 -11.69
N ALA A 104 -2.78 16.40 -10.36
CA ALA A 104 -1.66 16.71 -9.49
C ALA A 104 -0.71 15.50 -9.38
N TRP A 105 -1.26 14.29 -9.35
CA TRP A 105 -0.48 13.05 -9.44
C TRP A 105 0.29 12.95 -10.75
N ASP A 106 -0.36 13.19 -11.88
CA ASP A 106 0.29 13.14 -13.20
C ASP A 106 1.43 14.16 -13.30
N ALA A 107 1.23 15.38 -12.77
CA ALA A 107 2.26 16.40 -12.70
C ALA A 107 3.45 15.96 -11.83
N TRP A 108 3.20 15.44 -10.63
CA TRP A 108 4.21 14.92 -9.73
C TRP A 108 5.06 13.82 -10.39
N VAL A 109 4.41 12.85 -11.04
CA VAL A 109 5.12 11.76 -11.75
C VAL A 109 5.94 12.31 -12.91
N ALA A 110 5.40 13.29 -13.67
CA ALA A 110 6.10 13.90 -14.79
C ALA A 110 7.35 14.71 -14.37
N GLU A 111 7.31 15.35 -13.21
CA GLU A 111 8.46 16.05 -12.60
C GLU A 111 9.59 15.07 -12.23
N GLY A 112 9.25 13.89 -11.73
CA GLY A 112 10.23 12.86 -11.40
C GLY A 112 11.06 13.17 -10.13
N HIS A 113 10.47 13.86 -9.16
CA HIS A 113 11.16 14.31 -7.94
C HIS A 113 11.05 13.31 -6.76
N ALA A 114 10.42 12.16 -6.96
CA ALA A 114 10.31 11.14 -5.92
C ALA A 114 11.69 10.60 -5.52
N ARG A 115 11.98 10.58 -4.23
CA ARG A 115 13.26 10.10 -3.68
C ARG A 115 13.26 8.58 -3.52
N ALA A 116 14.43 7.98 -3.59
CA ALA A 116 14.57 6.56 -3.24
C ALA A 116 14.20 6.30 -1.78
N ILE A 117 13.53 5.17 -1.54
CA ILE A 117 13.40 4.60 -0.20
C ILE A 117 14.69 3.82 0.09
N VAL A 118 15.66 4.49 0.71
CA VAL A 118 17.04 4.02 0.87
C VAL A 118 17.15 2.59 1.45
N PRO A 119 16.36 2.17 2.47
CA PRO A 119 16.42 0.79 2.94
C PRO A 119 16.02 -0.25 1.87
N VAL A 120 15.07 0.07 0.98
CA VAL A 120 14.68 -0.80 -0.14
C VAL A 120 15.71 -0.77 -1.25
N GLN A 121 16.34 0.38 -1.50
CA GLN A 121 17.45 0.50 -2.43
C GLN A 121 18.61 -0.44 -2.04
N THR A 122 18.90 -0.60 -0.74
CA THR A 122 19.89 -1.57 -0.25
C THR A 122 19.50 -3.02 -0.62
N VAL A 123 18.22 -3.38 -0.63
CA VAL A 123 17.75 -4.71 -1.07
C VAL A 123 17.97 -4.87 -2.58
N TYR A 124 17.63 -3.85 -3.36
CA TYR A 124 17.87 -3.81 -4.80
C TYR A 124 19.36 -3.99 -5.13
N GLU A 125 20.25 -3.20 -4.52
CA GLU A 125 21.71 -3.32 -4.73
C GLU A 125 22.23 -4.72 -4.35
N THR A 126 21.68 -5.34 -3.32
CA THR A 126 22.02 -6.70 -2.92
C THR A 126 21.62 -7.70 -4.00
N ALA A 127 20.44 -7.54 -4.63
CA ALA A 127 20.01 -8.35 -5.76
C ALA A 127 20.95 -8.18 -6.96
N ILE A 128 21.29 -6.95 -7.33
CA ILE A 128 22.20 -6.64 -8.43
C ILE A 128 23.60 -7.26 -8.20
N ARG A 129 24.19 -7.03 -7.02
CA ARG A 129 25.49 -7.65 -6.66
C ARG A 129 25.43 -9.18 -6.70
N GLY A 130 24.30 -9.76 -6.34
CA GLY A 130 24.03 -11.20 -6.39
C GLY A 130 23.72 -11.74 -7.79
N LYS A 131 23.70 -10.88 -8.83
CA LYS A 131 23.33 -11.23 -10.21
C LYS A 131 21.92 -11.85 -10.29
N VAL A 132 21.00 -11.36 -9.46
CA VAL A 132 19.58 -11.70 -9.49
C VAL A 132 18.88 -10.73 -10.41
N ASP A 133 18.05 -11.23 -11.31
CA ASP A 133 17.25 -10.39 -12.21
C ASP A 133 16.23 -9.56 -11.42
N VAL A 134 16.17 -8.25 -11.72
CA VAL A 134 15.27 -7.32 -11.05
C VAL A 134 14.12 -6.93 -11.97
N PHE A 135 12.91 -7.01 -11.46
CA PHE A 135 11.69 -6.57 -12.11
C PHE A 135 10.97 -5.53 -11.25
N PHE A 136 10.43 -4.52 -11.90
CA PHE A 136 9.44 -3.63 -11.29
C PHE A 136 8.06 -3.95 -11.86
N ILE A 137 7.03 -4.01 -10.99
CA ILE A 137 5.63 -4.18 -11.39
C ILE A 137 4.83 -3.08 -10.73
N THR A 138 4.35 -2.12 -11.50
CA THR A 138 3.75 -0.88 -10.98
C THR A 138 2.34 -0.65 -11.50
N ALA A 139 1.52 0.05 -10.72
CA ALA A 139 0.23 0.58 -11.14
C ALA A 139 0.33 1.87 -11.98
N ARG A 140 1.53 2.43 -12.14
CA ARG A 140 1.75 3.52 -13.10
C ARG A 140 1.46 3.03 -14.51
N SER A 141 0.91 3.91 -15.36
CA SER A 141 0.58 3.58 -16.75
C SER A 141 1.81 3.61 -17.65
N GLU A 142 1.72 2.94 -18.80
CA GLU A 142 2.76 3.02 -19.86
C GLU A 142 3.04 4.45 -20.29
N ALA A 143 2.03 5.34 -20.28
CA ALA A 143 2.21 6.75 -20.60
C ALA A 143 3.15 7.48 -19.62
N GLN A 144 3.30 7.00 -18.40
CA GLN A 144 4.17 7.55 -17.36
C GLN A 144 5.57 6.91 -17.35
N SER A 145 5.85 5.95 -18.26
CA SER A 145 7.07 5.14 -18.25
C SER A 145 8.35 5.97 -18.35
N ALA A 146 8.42 6.90 -19.30
CA ALA A 146 9.63 7.71 -19.52
C ALA A 146 10.01 8.54 -18.28
N ALA A 147 9.03 9.18 -17.63
CA ALA A 147 9.26 9.94 -16.40
C ALA A 147 9.66 9.04 -15.23
N THR A 148 8.99 7.89 -15.09
CA THR A 148 9.28 6.91 -14.06
C THR A 148 10.70 6.36 -14.18
N GLU A 149 11.11 5.94 -15.38
CA GLU A 149 12.45 5.41 -15.61
C GLU A 149 13.53 6.47 -15.41
N ARG A 150 13.29 7.71 -15.83
CA ARG A 150 14.20 8.82 -15.54
C ARG A 150 14.38 8.99 -14.04
N ASN A 151 13.28 9.09 -13.28
CA ASN A 151 13.32 9.27 -11.84
C ASN A 151 14.05 8.10 -11.14
N LEU A 152 13.78 6.85 -11.53
CA LEU A 152 14.47 5.68 -11.00
C LEU A 152 15.98 5.79 -11.20
N ARG A 153 16.45 6.15 -12.41
CA ARG A 153 17.90 6.30 -12.70
C ARG A 153 18.52 7.43 -11.90
N GLU A 154 17.86 8.57 -11.80
CA GLU A 154 18.34 9.74 -11.06
C GLU A 154 18.54 9.45 -9.56
N VAL A 155 17.79 8.53 -8.99
CA VAL A 155 17.92 8.14 -7.59
C VAL A 155 18.70 6.83 -7.38
N GLY A 156 19.36 6.30 -8.43
CA GLY A 156 20.31 5.20 -8.33
C GLY A 156 19.76 3.80 -8.57
N TYR A 157 18.54 3.68 -9.09
CA TYR A 157 18.07 2.42 -9.68
C TYR A 157 18.36 2.48 -11.18
N ASP A 158 19.48 1.97 -11.62
CA ASP A 158 19.99 2.10 -12.99
C ASP A 158 19.97 0.79 -13.78
N THR A 159 19.75 -0.33 -13.12
CA THR A 159 19.81 -1.67 -13.70
C THR A 159 18.57 -2.50 -13.35
N TRP A 160 17.83 -2.93 -14.35
CA TRP A 160 16.70 -3.84 -14.20
C TRP A 160 16.51 -4.69 -15.47
N THR A 161 15.84 -5.83 -15.32
CA THR A 161 15.52 -6.69 -16.47
C THR A 161 14.31 -6.15 -17.24
N ARG A 162 13.28 -5.73 -16.52
CA ARG A 162 12.04 -5.17 -17.11
C ARG A 162 11.22 -4.41 -16.06
N ILE A 163 10.52 -3.37 -16.51
CA ILE A 163 9.42 -2.73 -15.77
C ILE A 163 8.11 -3.12 -16.46
N ILE A 164 7.12 -3.51 -15.69
CA ILE A 164 5.78 -3.88 -16.15
C ILE A 164 4.81 -2.83 -15.66
N TYR A 165 4.28 -2.05 -16.61
CA TYR A 165 3.33 -0.96 -16.39
C TYR A 165 1.91 -1.40 -16.66
N LEU A 166 0.93 -0.66 -16.13
CA LEU A 166 -0.45 -0.78 -16.58
C LEU A 166 -0.59 -0.33 -18.04
N PRO A 167 -1.31 -1.08 -18.88
CA PRO A 167 -1.63 -0.64 -20.23
C PRO A 167 -2.39 0.69 -20.23
N THR A 168 -1.99 1.61 -21.10
CA THR A 168 -2.66 2.91 -21.24
C THR A 168 -4.08 2.71 -21.79
N GLY A 169 -5.06 3.39 -21.18
CA GLY A 169 -6.46 3.40 -21.65
C GLY A 169 -7.27 2.13 -21.36
N GLN A 170 -6.67 1.14 -20.70
CA GLN A 170 -7.35 -0.09 -20.27
C GLN A 170 -7.05 -0.34 -18.78
N PRO A 171 -7.70 0.40 -17.86
CA PRO A 171 -7.51 0.16 -16.44
C PRO A 171 -7.91 -1.29 -16.12
N PRO A 172 -7.10 -2.03 -15.36
CA PRO A 172 -7.44 -3.39 -14.97
C PRO A 172 -8.67 -3.37 -14.07
N THR A 173 -9.45 -4.44 -14.11
CA THR A 173 -10.57 -4.64 -13.16
C THR A 173 -10.09 -4.74 -11.72
N SER A 174 -8.79 -5.03 -11.50
CA SER A 174 -8.13 -5.10 -10.21
C SER A 174 -6.61 -5.01 -10.37
N ILE A 175 -5.98 -4.14 -9.61
CA ILE A 175 -4.51 -4.02 -9.51
C ILE A 175 -3.90 -5.35 -9.04
N ALA A 176 -4.52 -5.99 -8.04
CA ALA A 176 -4.08 -7.28 -7.53
C ALA A 176 -4.01 -8.36 -8.63
N ARG A 177 -5.01 -8.41 -9.49
CA ARG A 177 -5.03 -9.35 -10.63
C ARG A 177 -3.93 -9.03 -11.63
N PHE A 178 -3.77 -7.77 -12.02
CA PHE A 178 -2.72 -7.33 -12.93
C PHE A 178 -1.34 -7.74 -12.43
N LYS A 179 -1.00 -7.38 -11.18
CA LYS A 179 0.30 -7.70 -10.57
C LYS A 179 0.52 -9.20 -10.39
N THR A 180 -0.54 -9.95 -10.07
CA THR A 180 -0.49 -11.42 -10.00
C THR A 180 -0.21 -12.03 -11.37
N ASP A 181 -0.91 -11.59 -12.42
CA ASP A 181 -0.71 -12.08 -13.79
C ASP A 181 0.69 -11.74 -14.32
N ALA A 182 1.22 -10.57 -13.96
CA ALA A 182 2.60 -10.20 -14.29
C ALA A 182 3.59 -11.18 -13.65
N ARG A 183 3.49 -11.47 -12.34
CA ARG A 183 4.36 -12.45 -11.67
C ARG A 183 4.20 -13.87 -12.24
N ARG A 184 2.97 -14.28 -12.56
CA ARG A 184 2.70 -15.57 -13.22
C ARG A 184 3.47 -15.68 -14.53
N ARG A 185 3.37 -14.67 -15.41
CA ARG A 185 4.10 -14.65 -16.71
C ARG A 185 5.61 -14.75 -16.51
N LEU A 186 6.18 -14.04 -15.53
CA LEU A 186 7.60 -14.17 -15.22
C LEU A 186 7.98 -15.60 -14.82
N THR A 187 7.14 -16.31 -14.04
CA THR A 187 7.41 -17.70 -13.68
C THR A 187 7.30 -18.67 -14.89
N GLU A 188 6.39 -18.40 -15.81
CA GLU A 188 6.24 -19.12 -17.09
C GLU A 188 7.46 -18.89 -18.00
N GLU A 189 8.05 -17.68 -18.01
CA GLU A 189 9.29 -17.32 -18.69
C GLU A 189 10.54 -17.98 -18.08
N GLY A 190 10.38 -18.68 -16.97
CA GLY A 190 11.49 -19.42 -16.33
C GLY A 190 12.12 -18.73 -15.13
N TYR A 191 11.56 -17.62 -14.64
CA TYR A 191 12.06 -16.98 -13.43
C TYR A 191 11.53 -17.67 -12.16
N VAL A 192 12.36 -17.70 -11.14
CA VAL A 192 11.98 -18.03 -9.77
C VAL A 192 12.03 -16.73 -8.98
N ILE A 193 10.86 -16.17 -8.71
CA ILE A 193 10.74 -14.92 -7.93
C ILE A 193 11.00 -15.29 -6.47
N ILE A 194 12.22 -15.05 -6.00
CA ILE A 194 12.63 -15.39 -4.64
C ILE A 194 12.10 -14.40 -3.61
N ALA A 195 11.93 -13.13 -3.98
CA ALA A 195 11.34 -12.12 -3.13
C ALA A 195 10.42 -11.19 -3.95
N ASN A 196 9.31 -10.78 -3.35
CA ASN A 196 8.40 -9.78 -3.88
C ASN A 196 8.14 -8.74 -2.79
N ILE A 197 8.50 -7.49 -3.05
CA ILE A 197 8.46 -6.37 -2.11
C ILE A 197 7.42 -5.36 -2.61
N GLY A 198 6.51 -4.95 -1.75
CA GLY A 198 5.48 -3.97 -2.05
C GLY A 198 4.85 -3.39 -0.79
N ASP A 199 4.18 -2.26 -0.92
CA ASP A 199 3.52 -1.56 0.18
C ASP A 199 2.00 -1.80 0.23
N GLN A 200 1.42 -2.37 -0.83
CA GLN A 200 -0.01 -2.72 -0.88
C GLN A 200 -0.22 -4.24 -0.83
N ALA A 201 -1.37 -4.66 -0.30
CA ALA A 201 -1.77 -6.06 -0.36
C ALA A 201 -1.90 -6.55 -1.81
N SER A 202 -2.37 -5.67 -2.72
CA SER A 202 -2.48 -5.94 -4.15
C SER A 202 -1.16 -6.31 -4.82
N ASP A 203 0.00 -5.88 -4.28
CA ASP A 203 1.31 -6.25 -4.79
C ASP A 203 1.67 -7.71 -4.51
N LEU A 204 1.17 -8.27 -3.41
CA LEU A 204 1.74 -9.44 -2.76
C LEU A 204 0.85 -10.68 -2.80
N VAL A 205 -0.46 -10.50 -2.99
CA VAL A 205 -1.44 -11.60 -2.96
C VAL A 205 -1.31 -12.56 -4.14
N ASN A 206 -1.93 -13.74 -4.02
CA ASN A 206 -2.08 -14.77 -5.05
C ASN A 206 -0.77 -15.45 -5.51
N GLY A 207 0.31 -15.37 -4.74
CA GLY A 207 1.51 -16.20 -4.93
C GLY A 207 2.45 -15.76 -6.05
N TYR A 208 3.10 -16.74 -6.68
CA TYR A 208 4.16 -16.61 -7.69
C TYR A 208 5.45 -15.96 -7.17
N ALA A 209 5.65 -15.93 -5.85
CA ALA A 209 6.92 -15.59 -5.20
C ALA A 209 7.16 -16.50 -4.01
N GLU A 210 8.42 -16.87 -3.75
CA GLU A 210 8.77 -17.71 -2.60
C GLU A 210 8.50 -16.99 -1.27
N ARG A 211 8.73 -15.67 -1.24
CA ARG A 211 8.46 -14.84 -0.07
C ARG A 211 8.04 -13.43 -0.46
N THR A 212 7.10 -12.88 0.32
CA THR A 212 6.62 -11.51 0.18
C THR A 212 7.05 -10.67 1.37
N PHE A 213 7.26 -9.37 1.12
CA PHE A 213 7.64 -8.38 2.13
C PHE A 213 6.73 -7.16 1.99
N LYS A 214 5.82 -7.00 2.96
CA LYS A 214 4.85 -5.91 3.01
C LYS A 214 5.45 -4.72 3.75
N LEU A 215 5.74 -3.65 3.01
CA LEU A 215 6.12 -2.36 3.60
C LEU A 215 4.87 -1.68 4.20
N PRO A 216 5.02 -0.90 5.27
CA PRO A 216 3.90 -0.11 5.78
C PRO A 216 3.49 0.97 4.77
N ASN A 217 2.19 1.09 4.54
CA ASN A 217 1.56 2.25 3.89
C ASN A 217 0.18 2.48 4.52
N PRO A 218 0.08 3.40 5.49
CA PRO A 218 -1.20 3.78 6.09
C PRO A 218 -1.87 4.95 5.39
N PHE A 219 -1.32 5.46 4.28
CA PHE A 219 -1.72 6.73 3.68
C PHE A 219 -2.86 6.57 2.68
N TYR A 220 -2.89 5.47 1.94
CA TYR A 220 -3.91 5.15 0.94
C TYR A 220 -4.02 3.64 0.72
N LEU A 221 -5.07 3.22 0.04
CA LEU A 221 -5.29 1.84 -0.38
C LEU A 221 -5.43 1.78 -1.90
N ALA A 222 -4.60 0.94 -2.55
CA ALA A 222 -4.69 0.61 -3.97
C ALA A 222 -5.22 -0.83 -4.15
N ASN A 223 -6.43 -0.98 -4.70
CA ASN A 223 -7.15 -2.25 -4.90
C ASN A 223 -7.14 -2.71 -6.37
#